data_3a0837dcdfcc8daf089ab3280d4c94d9
#
_entry.id   3a0837dcdfcc8daf089ab3280d4c94d9
#
_cell.length_a   1.000
_cell.length_b   1.000
_cell.length_c   1.000
_cell.angle_alpha   90.00
_cell.angle_beta   90.00
_cell.angle_gamma   90.00
#
_symmetry.space_group_name_H-M   'P 1'
#
loop_
_entity.id
_entity.type
_entity.pdbx_description
1 polymer ?
#
loop_
_entity_poly.entity_id
_entity_poly.type
_entity_poly.pdbx_seq_one_letter_code
_entity_poly.pdbx_strand_id
1 'polypeptide(L)'
;IAQAATQLEARFGKLDTLINNAGVVFEGWGSKASETTLDAWRKTFETNVFALVAVTQALLPLLRKSDAGRIVNLSSILGSLTLQADPNSPIYNFKAAAYDSSKAAVNQYSIHLAHELKDTPIKVNSAHPGWVKTDMGGQDATMSVVDGAKTSVWLATLPADGPTGGFFHMQAALPW
;
A
#
# COMPACT_ATOMS: atom_id res chain seq x y z
N ILE A 1 -6.07 -8.78 15.30
CA ILE A 1 -6.43 -9.13 13.91
C ILE A 1 -7.45 -10.26 13.93
N ALA A 2 -7.17 -11.44 14.51
CA ALA A 2 -8.07 -12.58 14.52
C ALA A 2 -9.48 -12.25 15.10
N GLN A 3 -9.55 -11.56 16.24
CA GLN A 3 -10.81 -11.15 16.84
C GLN A 3 -11.65 -10.24 15.89
N ALA A 4 -11.00 -9.32 15.18
CA ALA A 4 -11.68 -8.45 14.21
C ALA A 4 -12.23 -9.26 13.04
N ALA A 5 -11.48 -10.24 12.51
CA ALA A 5 -11.94 -11.12 11.45
C ALA A 5 -13.18 -11.92 11.89
N THR A 6 -13.16 -12.51 13.10
CA THR A 6 -14.31 -13.24 13.67
C THR A 6 -15.54 -12.33 13.83
N GLN A 7 -15.36 -11.09 14.30
CA GLN A 7 -16.47 -10.14 14.44
C GLN A 7 -17.07 -9.73 13.10
N LEU A 8 -16.22 -9.49 12.09
CA LEU A 8 -16.68 -9.17 10.74
C LEU A 8 -17.43 -10.34 10.11
N GLU A 9 -16.92 -11.56 10.28
CA GLU A 9 -17.60 -12.77 9.81
C GLU A 9 -18.96 -12.95 10.45
N ALA A 10 -19.05 -12.85 11.79
CA ALA A 10 -20.30 -13.00 12.53
C ALA A 10 -21.35 -11.93 12.16
N ARG A 11 -20.89 -10.70 11.84
CA ARG A 11 -21.78 -9.58 11.57
C ARG A 11 -22.20 -9.46 10.11
N PHE A 12 -21.30 -9.71 9.18
CA PHE A 12 -21.51 -9.44 7.74
C PHE A 12 -21.37 -10.67 6.85
N GLY A 13 -20.74 -11.74 7.30
CA GLY A 13 -20.53 -12.97 6.56
C GLY A 13 -19.51 -12.89 5.42
N LYS A 14 -19.26 -11.70 4.86
CA LYS A 14 -18.29 -11.41 3.79
C LYS A 14 -17.63 -10.05 3.98
N LEU A 15 -16.61 -9.80 3.20
CA LEU A 15 -15.95 -8.49 3.08
C LEU A 15 -15.76 -8.18 1.59
N ASP A 16 -16.22 -6.99 1.16
CA ASP A 16 -16.09 -6.59 -0.24
C ASP A 16 -14.82 -5.77 -0.51
N THR A 17 -14.36 -5.00 0.48
CA THR A 17 -13.19 -4.13 0.29
C THR A 17 -12.28 -4.15 1.52
N LEU A 18 -10.98 -4.29 1.26
CA LEU A 18 -9.91 -4.11 2.23
C LEU A 18 -8.95 -3.02 1.75
N ILE A 19 -8.79 -1.96 2.54
CA ILE A 19 -7.77 -0.93 2.31
C ILE A 19 -6.73 -1.02 3.42
N ASN A 20 -5.55 -1.54 3.11
CA ASN A 20 -4.41 -1.58 4.00
C ASN A 20 -3.74 -0.20 4.00
N ASN A 21 -4.23 0.69 4.86
CA ASN A 21 -3.81 2.09 4.91
C ASN A 21 -2.72 2.37 5.96
N ALA A 22 -2.60 1.57 7.00
CA ALA A 22 -1.63 1.80 8.07
C ALA A 22 -0.20 1.87 7.51
N GLY A 23 0.55 2.86 7.96
CA GLY A 23 1.94 3.04 7.55
C GLY A 23 2.68 4.01 8.44
N VAL A 24 3.97 3.76 8.63
CA VAL A 24 4.87 4.54 9.50
C VAL A 24 6.22 4.76 8.83
N VAL A 25 6.94 5.75 9.30
CA VAL A 25 8.36 5.99 9.04
C VAL A 25 9.06 6.24 10.37
N PHE A 26 10.13 5.51 10.64
CA PHE A 26 10.89 5.62 11.89
C PHE A 26 12.30 6.16 11.70
N GLU A 27 12.66 6.51 10.48
CA GLU A 27 13.93 7.17 10.14
C GLU A 27 13.69 8.62 9.73
N GLY A 28 14.72 9.45 9.80
CA GLY A 28 14.66 10.81 9.27
C GLY A 28 14.66 10.81 7.73
N TRP A 29 13.93 11.73 7.14
CA TRP A 29 13.97 11.95 5.69
C TRP A 29 15.39 12.37 5.27
N GLY A 30 15.93 11.72 4.25
CA GLY A 30 17.30 11.95 3.77
C GLY A 30 18.39 11.25 4.60
N SER A 31 18.03 10.39 5.54
CA SER A 31 19.00 9.56 6.26
C SER A 31 19.77 8.67 5.30
N LYS A 32 21.08 8.52 5.52
CA LYS A 32 21.89 7.60 4.73
C LYS A 32 21.53 6.16 5.03
N ALA A 33 21.45 5.33 4.00
CA ALA A 33 21.13 3.91 4.14
C ALA A 33 22.09 3.17 5.10
N SER A 34 23.37 3.57 5.12
CA SER A 34 24.40 3.01 6.01
C SER A 34 24.24 3.42 7.48
N GLU A 35 23.44 4.45 7.77
CA GLU A 35 23.26 5.01 9.11
C GLU A 35 21.86 4.70 9.68
N THR A 36 20.92 4.27 8.86
CA THR A 36 19.56 3.86 9.29
C THR A 36 19.65 2.66 10.22
N THR A 37 19.17 2.82 11.46
CA THR A 37 19.31 1.80 12.50
C THR A 37 18.46 0.55 12.21
N LEU A 38 18.92 -0.62 12.66
CA LEU A 38 18.14 -1.86 12.55
C LEU A 38 16.80 -1.78 13.31
N ASP A 39 16.70 -0.97 14.36
CA ASP A 39 15.45 -0.71 15.07
C ASP A 39 14.46 0.02 14.17
N ALA A 40 14.87 1.07 13.46
CA ALA A 40 14.04 1.75 12.48
C ALA A 40 13.57 0.81 11.36
N TRP A 41 14.48 -0.03 10.82
CA TRP A 41 14.12 -1.06 9.84
C TRP A 41 13.04 -2.01 10.38
N ARG A 42 13.25 -2.60 11.56
CA ARG A 42 12.31 -3.55 12.15
C ARG A 42 10.94 -2.94 12.39
N LYS A 43 10.87 -1.76 13.01
CA LYS A 43 9.61 -1.07 13.31
C LYS A 43 8.84 -0.68 12.05
N THR A 44 9.57 -0.20 11.04
CA THR A 44 8.97 0.17 9.75
C THR A 44 8.40 -1.07 9.05
N PHE A 45 9.16 -2.16 8.95
CA PHE A 45 8.70 -3.40 8.32
C PHE A 45 7.59 -4.08 9.11
N GLU A 46 7.65 -4.06 10.44
CA GLU A 46 6.59 -4.63 11.28
C GLU A 46 5.22 -4.05 10.94
N THR A 47 5.13 -2.72 10.83
CA THR A 47 3.86 -2.06 10.50
C THR A 47 3.54 -2.10 9.01
N ASN A 48 4.49 -1.67 8.17
CA ASN A 48 4.20 -1.46 6.74
C ASN A 48 4.07 -2.75 5.95
N VAL A 49 4.72 -3.83 6.38
CA VAL A 49 4.79 -5.09 5.65
C VAL A 49 4.13 -6.23 6.43
N PHE A 50 4.65 -6.59 7.60
CA PHE A 50 4.19 -7.80 8.29
C PHE A 50 2.76 -7.66 8.79
N ALA A 51 2.38 -6.52 9.37
CA ALA A 51 1.00 -6.30 9.80
C ALA A 51 0.04 -6.23 8.60
N LEU A 52 0.44 -5.63 7.47
CA LEU A 52 -0.36 -5.62 6.24
C LEU A 52 -0.62 -7.04 5.73
N VAL A 53 0.41 -7.88 5.66
CA VAL A 53 0.29 -9.30 5.27
C VAL A 53 -0.63 -10.04 6.22
N ALA A 54 -0.42 -9.89 7.55
CA ALA A 54 -1.21 -10.57 8.56
C ALA A 54 -2.70 -10.17 8.51
N VAL A 55 -3.01 -8.88 8.32
CA VAL A 55 -4.39 -8.40 8.15
C VAL A 55 -5.01 -8.97 6.88
N THR A 56 -4.28 -8.94 5.79
CA THR A 56 -4.76 -9.48 4.51
C THR A 56 -5.04 -10.96 4.60
N GLN A 57 -4.13 -11.76 5.16
CA GLN A 57 -4.31 -13.20 5.34
C GLN A 57 -5.53 -13.53 6.22
N ALA A 58 -5.72 -12.79 7.31
CA ALA A 58 -6.84 -13.00 8.22
C ALA A 58 -8.20 -12.66 7.60
N LEU A 59 -8.24 -11.69 6.68
CA LEU A 59 -9.49 -11.22 6.05
C LEU A 59 -9.73 -11.82 4.66
N LEU A 60 -8.74 -12.46 4.05
CA LEU A 60 -8.85 -13.07 2.73
C LEU A 60 -9.99 -14.10 2.62
N PRO A 61 -10.26 -14.96 3.63
CA PRO A 61 -11.42 -15.86 3.57
C PRO A 61 -12.76 -15.14 3.41
N LEU A 62 -12.91 -13.95 4.02
CA LEU A 62 -14.12 -13.13 3.88
C LEU A 62 -14.18 -12.42 2.52
N LEU A 63 -13.04 -11.95 2.01
CA LEU A 63 -12.92 -11.36 0.67
C LEU A 63 -13.25 -12.38 -0.43
N ARG A 64 -12.86 -13.64 -0.26
CA ARG A 64 -13.18 -14.73 -1.19
C ARG A 64 -14.69 -15.06 -1.28
N LYS A 65 -15.50 -14.58 -0.32
CA LYS A 65 -16.97 -14.68 -0.34
C LYS A 65 -17.63 -13.52 -1.11
N SER A 66 -16.86 -12.54 -1.54
CA SER A 66 -17.36 -11.41 -2.32
C SER A 66 -17.37 -11.69 -3.82
N ASP A 67 -18.42 -11.27 -4.51
CA ASP A 67 -18.51 -11.32 -5.97
C ASP A 67 -17.71 -10.20 -6.65
N ALA A 68 -17.21 -9.23 -5.88
CA ALA A 68 -16.49 -8.06 -6.36
C ALA A 68 -15.41 -7.58 -5.37
N GLY A 69 -14.57 -8.49 -4.87
CA GLY A 69 -13.55 -8.19 -3.87
C GLY A 69 -12.51 -7.18 -4.34
N ARG A 70 -12.13 -6.23 -3.48
CA ARG A 70 -11.08 -5.22 -3.75
C ARG A 70 -10.08 -5.17 -2.60
N ILE A 71 -8.79 -5.32 -2.93
CA ILE A 71 -7.69 -5.14 -1.98
C ILE A 71 -6.83 -3.99 -2.48
N VAL A 72 -6.71 -2.95 -1.66
CA VAL A 72 -5.90 -1.77 -1.95
C VAL A 72 -4.78 -1.70 -0.90
N ASN A 73 -3.55 -1.81 -1.34
CA ASN A 73 -2.38 -1.69 -0.48
C ASN A 73 -1.78 -0.30 -0.62
N LEU A 74 -1.77 0.49 0.47
CA LEU A 74 -1.20 1.83 0.43
C LEU A 74 0.32 1.75 0.39
N SER A 75 0.85 2.06 -0.79
CA SER A 75 2.27 2.15 -1.08
C SER A 75 2.71 3.62 -1.14
N SER A 76 3.81 3.87 -1.80
CA SER A 76 4.37 5.19 -2.06
C SER A 76 5.14 5.16 -3.38
N ILE A 77 5.20 6.28 -4.09
CA ILE A 77 6.10 6.44 -5.24
C ILE A 77 7.56 6.15 -4.84
N LEU A 78 7.92 6.38 -3.56
CA LEU A 78 9.24 6.06 -3.02
C LEU A 78 9.54 4.56 -2.99
N GLY A 79 8.53 3.70 -3.11
CA GLY A 79 8.69 2.24 -3.30
C GLY A 79 8.93 1.81 -4.75
N SER A 80 8.97 2.75 -5.71
CA SER A 80 9.31 2.46 -7.10
C SER A 80 10.81 2.32 -7.28
N LEU A 81 11.29 1.11 -7.52
CA LEU A 81 12.72 0.86 -7.79
C LEU A 81 13.18 1.56 -9.08
N THR A 82 12.33 1.58 -10.09
CA THR A 82 12.59 2.27 -11.36
C THR A 82 12.85 3.76 -11.14
N LEU A 83 11.94 4.45 -10.45
CA LEU A 83 12.07 5.89 -10.21
C LEU A 83 13.16 6.23 -9.19
N GLN A 84 13.42 5.37 -8.21
CA GLN A 84 14.49 5.54 -7.23
C GLN A 84 15.87 5.41 -7.85
N ALA A 85 16.02 4.64 -8.92
CA ALA A 85 17.30 4.42 -9.61
C ALA A 85 17.58 5.45 -10.73
N ASP A 86 16.56 6.17 -11.22
CA ASP A 86 16.71 7.13 -12.33
C ASP A 86 17.16 8.51 -11.81
N PRO A 87 18.37 9.00 -12.15
CA PRO A 87 18.84 10.32 -11.76
C PRO A 87 17.97 11.50 -12.23
N ASN A 88 17.14 11.28 -13.25
CA ASN A 88 16.21 12.31 -13.77
C ASN A 88 14.85 12.27 -13.09
N SER A 89 14.60 11.28 -12.23
CA SER A 89 13.33 11.16 -11.51
C SER A 89 13.16 12.26 -10.46
N PRO A 90 11.96 12.82 -10.31
CA PRO A 90 11.67 13.84 -9.29
C PRO A 90 11.89 13.33 -7.86
N ILE A 91 11.90 12.02 -7.65
CA ILE A 91 12.10 11.41 -6.32
C ILE A 91 13.54 10.91 -6.10
N TYR A 92 14.44 11.07 -7.08
CA TYR A 92 15.79 10.51 -6.99
C TYR A 92 16.54 10.93 -5.72
N ASN A 93 16.38 12.18 -5.28
CA ASN A 93 17.04 12.72 -4.09
C ASN A 93 16.27 12.50 -2.78
N PHE A 94 15.06 11.93 -2.84
CA PHE A 94 14.28 11.60 -1.66
C PHE A 94 14.57 10.16 -1.24
N LYS A 95 15.31 9.99 -0.16
CA LYS A 95 15.76 8.67 0.33
C LYS A 95 15.37 8.48 1.79
N ALA A 96 14.71 7.37 2.06
CA ALA A 96 14.41 6.85 3.38
C ALA A 96 14.49 5.31 3.30
N ALA A 97 15.68 4.77 3.57
CA ALA A 97 16.03 3.40 3.15
C ALA A 97 15.07 2.32 3.67
N ALA A 98 14.69 2.37 4.94
CA ALA A 98 13.76 1.39 5.52
C ALA A 98 12.34 1.61 5.00
N TYR A 99 11.88 2.87 4.90
CA TYR A 99 10.55 3.18 4.40
C TYR A 99 10.39 2.82 2.92
N ASP A 100 11.31 3.28 2.06
CA ASP A 100 11.29 3.02 0.62
C ASP A 100 11.29 1.52 0.34
N SER A 101 12.19 0.77 1.03
CA SER A 101 12.25 -0.68 0.93
C SER A 101 10.97 -1.36 1.41
N SER A 102 10.33 -0.86 2.47
CA SER A 102 9.05 -1.41 2.95
C SER A 102 7.93 -1.21 1.92
N LYS A 103 7.90 -0.06 1.22
CA LYS A 103 6.92 0.21 0.17
C LYS A 103 7.18 -0.57 -1.11
N ALA A 104 8.45 -0.84 -1.44
CA ALA A 104 8.81 -1.79 -2.50
C ALA A 104 8.35 -3.22 -2.16
N ALA A 105 8.49 -3.65 -0.90
CA ALA A 105 7.99 -4.94 -0.43
C ALA A 105 6.46 -5.02 -0.49
N VAL A 106 5.73 -3.97 -0.16
CA VAL A 106 4.26 -3.87 -0.34
C VAL A 106 3.87 -4.01 -1.80
N ASN A 107 4.61 -3.34 -2.71
CA ASN A 107 4.41 -3.45 -4.15
C ASN A 107 4.61 -4.90 -4.63
N GLN A 108 5.70 -5.53 -4.23
CA GLN A 108 5.99 -6.93 -4.57
C GLN A 108 4.91 -7.89 -4.03
N TYR A 109 4.47 -7.71 -2.78
CA TYR A 109 3.39 -8.50 -2.20
C TYR A 109 2.08 -8.35 -2.99
N SER A 110 1.76 -7.12 -3.42
CA SER A 110 0.55 -6.85 -4.24
C SER A 110 0.58 -7.60 -5.56
N ILE A 111 1.74 -7.68 -6.23
CA ILE A 111 1.93 -8.44 -7.47
C ILE A 111 1.67 -9.94 -7.23
N HIS A 112 2.29 -10.51 -6.18
CA HIS A 112 2.12 -11.92 -5.85
C HIS A 112 0.67 -12.26 -5.51
N LEU A 113 0.02 -11.44 -4.70
CA LEU A 113 -1.36 -11.67 -4.30
C LEU A 113 -2.33 -11.51 -5.50
N ALA A 114 -2.09 -10.53 -6.39
CA ALA A 114 -2.85 -10.39 -7.62
C ALA A 114 -2.71 -11.61 -8.52
N HIS A 115 -1.51 -12.19 -8.64
CA HIS A 115 -1.27 -13.41 -9.39
C HIS A 115 -1.98 -14.62 -8.76
N GLU A 116 -1.92 -14.78 -7.43
CA GLU A 116 -2.64 -15.84 -6.71
C GLU A 116 -4.15 -15.78 -6.96
N LEU A 117 -4.70 -14.57 -7.01
CA LEU A 117 -6.14 -14.33 -7.11
C LEU A 117 -6.64 -14.08 -8.55
N LYS A 118 -5.81 -14.32 -9.57
CA LYS A 118 -6.10 -13.99 -10.97
C LYS A 118 -7.37 -14.62 -11.54
N ASP A 119 -7.70 -15.81 -11.07
CA ASP A 119 -8.88 -16.58 -11.51
C ASP A 119 -10.10 -16.35 -10.58
N THR A 120 -10.09 -15.28 -9.82
CA THR A 120 -11.17 -14.86 -8.92
C THR A 120 -11.69 -13.46 -9.29
N PRO A 121 -12.86 -13.02 -8.80
CA PRO A 121 -13.35 -11.65 -9.02
C PRO A 121 -12.57 -10.58 -8.21
N ILE A 122 -11.59 -10.97 -7.41
CA ILE A 122 -10.85 -10.06 -6.53
C ILE A 122 -9.78 -9.29 -7.32
N LYS A 123 -9.76 -7.96 -7.15
CA LYS A 123 -8.72 -7.08 -7.70
C LYS A 123 -7.78 -6.63 -6.59
N VAL A 124 -6.47 -6.68 -6.86
CA VAL A 124 -5.42 -6.29 -5.91
C VAL A 124 -4.52 -5.26 -6.56
N ASN A 125 -4.39 -4.07 -5.96
CA ASN A 125 -3.56 -3.01 -6.50
C ASN A 125 -2.84 -2.24 -5.39
N SER A 126 -1.68 -1.65 -5.74
CA SER A 126 -0.96 -0.69 -4.92
C SER A 126 -1.41 0.74 -5.24
N ALA A 127 -1.59 1.56 -4.21
CA ALA A 127 -1.97 2.96 -4.31
C ALA A 127 -0.84 3.87 -3.82
N HIS A 128 -0.44 4.86 -4.62
CA HIS A 128 0.31 6.02 -4.15
C HIS A 128 -0.66 7.17 -3.86
N PRO A 129 -0.74 7.68 -2.62
CA PRO A 129 -1.66 8.75 -2.26
C PRO A 129 -1.20 10.14 -2.75
N GLY A 130 0.07 10.28 -3.16
CA GLY A 130 0.74 11.56 -3.34
C GLY A 130 1.42 12.04 -2.05
N TRP A 131 1.91 13.28 -2.05
CA TRP A 131 2.47 13.92 -0.86
C TRP A 131 1.38 14.68 -0.12
N VAL A 132 0.84 14.04 0.92
CA VAL A 132 -0.41 14.42 1.59
C VAL A 132 -0.13 15.11 2.92
N LYS A 133 -0.85 16.20 3.23
CA LYS A 133 -0.81 16.94 4.50
C LYS A 133 -1.33 16.10 5.66
N THR A 134 -0.43 15.32 6.25
CA THR A 134 -0.62 14.47 7.43
C THR A 134 0.58 14.67 8.35
N ASP A 135 0.56 14.06 9.53
CA ASP A 135 1.70 14.08 10.45
C ASP A 135 2.99 13.55 9.80
N MET A 136 2.86 12.53 8.93
CA MET A 136 3.99 11.98 8.15
C MET A 136 4.44 12.90 7.01
N GLY A 137 3.51 13.49 6.29
CA GLY A 137 3.81 14.32 5.12
C GLY A 137 4.29 15.73 5.45
N GLY A 138 3.95 16.22 6.63
CA GLY A 138 4.30 17.57 7.10
C GLY A 138 3.49 18.68 6.45
N GLN A 139 3.81 19.91 6.84
CA GLN A 139 3.08 21.11 6.38
C GLN A 139 3.36 21.47 4.93
N ASP A 140 4.54 21.11 4.42
CA ASP A 140 4.97 21.41 3.05
C ASP A 140 4.33 20.48 2.00
N ALA A 141 3.62 19.45 2.45
CA ALA A 141 2.91 18.55 1.55
C ALA A 141 1.91 19.31 0.67
N THR A 142 1.80 18.88 -0.59
CA THR A 142 1.06 19.62 -1.62
C THR A 142 -0.39 19.20 -1.74
N MET A 143 -0.75 17.99 -1.28
CA MET A 143 -2.09 17.44 -1.43
C MET A 143 -2.89 17.52 -0.14
N SER A 144 -4.19 17.78 -0.25
CA SER A 144 -5.13 17.62 0.86
C SER A 144 -5.33 16.13 1.21
N VAL A 145 -5.81 15.83 2.42
CA VAL A 145 -6.19 14.46 2.82
C VAL A 145 -7.28 13.91 1.91
N VAL A 146 -8.24 14.76 1.49
CA VAL A 146 -9.32 14.37 0.57
C VAL A 146 -8.76 13.97 -0.79
N ASP A 147 -7.82 14.74 -1.33
CA ASP A 147 -7.19 14.41 -2.62
C ASP A 147 -6.32 13.17 -2.51
N GLY A 148 -5.57 13.02 -1.43
CA GLY A 148 -4.75 11.85 -1.15
C GLY A 148 -5.55 10.53 -1.10
N ALA A 149 -6.81 10.59 -0.67
CA ALA A 149 -7.68 9.41 -0.62
C ALA A 149 -8.21 8.98 -2.00
N LYS A 150 -8.21 9.85 -3.02
CA LYS A 150 -8.87 9.60 -4.32
C LYS A 150 -8.36 8.32 -5.00
N THR A 151 -7.06 8.06 -4.99
CA THR A 151 -6.48 6.84 -5.60
C THR A 151 -7.02 5.58 -4.91
N SER A 152 -6.99 5.56 -3.57
CA SER A 152 -7.48 4.40 -2.80
C SER A 152 -8.98 4.18 -2.99
N VAL A 153 -9.77 5.24 -3.01
CA VAL A 153 -11.22 5.17 -3.26
C VAL A 153 -11.51 4.64 -4.66
N TRP A 154 -10.82 5.17 -5.69
CA TRP A 154 -10.96 4.67 -7.06
C TRP A 154 -10.64 3.18 -7.17
N LEU A 155 -9.51 2.73 -6.60
CA LEU A 155 -9.13 1.31 -6.62
C LEU A 155 -10.10 0.42 -5.83
N ALA A 156 -10.68 0.94 -4.75
CA ALA A 156 -11.65 0.24 -3.92
C ALA A 156 -13.03 0.08 -4.59
N THR A 157 -13.31 0.87 -5.62
CA THR A 157 -14.60 0.91 -6.33
C THR A 157 -14.47 0.52 -7.81
N LEU A 158 -13.38 -0.14 -8.20
CA LEU A 158 -13.15 -0.59 -9.57
C LEU A 158 -14.28 -1.50 -10.08
N PRO A 159 -14.70 -1.36 -11.35
CA PRO A 159 -15.60 -2.31 -12.00
C PRO A 159 -14.95 -3.70 -12.16
N ALA A 160 -15.72 -4.69 -12.60
CA ALA A 160 -15.26 -6.07 -12.74
C ALA A 160 -14.11 -6.22 -13.76
N ASP A 161 -14.10 -5.39 -14.80
CA ASP A 161 -13.07 -5.33 -15.85
C ASP A 161 -11.89 -4.40 -15.50
N GLY A 162 -11.90 -3.81 -14.29
CA GLY A 162 -10.84 -2.93 -13.82
C GLY A 162 -9.49 -3.63 -13.64
N PRO A 163 -8.39 -2.85 -13.51
CA PRO A 163 -7.04 -3.37 -13.38
C PRO A 163 -6.83 -4.19 -12.10
N THR A 164 -5.88 -5.14 -12.17
CA THR A 164 -5.34 -5.87 -11.03
C THR A 164 -3.84 -6.06 -11.19
N GLY A 165 -3.10 -6.09 -10.09
CA GLY A 165 -1.64 -6.26 -10.11
C GLY A 165 -0.90 -4.99 -10.57
N GLY A 166 -1.51 -3.80 -10.47
CA GLY A 166 -0.89 -2.55 -10.87
C GLY A 166 -0.58 -1.62 -9.69
N PHE A 167 0.23 -0.61 -9.98
CA PHE A 167 0.59 0.47 -9.07
C PHE A 167 0.10 1.81 -9.66
N PHE A 168 -0.66 2.59 -8.88
CA PHE A 168 -1.39 3.73 -9.42
C PHE A 168 -1.29 4.98 -8.54
N HIS A 169 -1.36 6.15 -9.22
CA HIS A 169 -1.63 7.45 -8.64
C HIS A 169 -2.63 8.21 -9.51
N MET A 170 -3.73 8.69 -8.92
CA MET A 170 -4.77 9.48 -9.62
C MET A 170 -5.20 8.85 -10.95
N GLN A 171 -5.42 7.52 -10.94
CA GLN A 171 -5.78 6.66 -12.09
C GLN A 171 -4.65 6.43 -13.12
N ALA A 172 -3.52 7.09 -13.00
CA ALA A 172 -2.37 6.83 -13.85
C ALA A 172 -1.52 5.68 -13.28
N ALA A 173 -1.04 4.79 -14.16
CA ALA A 173 -0.11 3.74 -13.77
C ALA A 173 1.28 4.34 -13.45
N LEU A 174 1.88 3.84 -12.39
CA LEU A 174 3.25 4.14 -12.00
C LEU A 174 4.17 2.95 -12.30
N PRO A 175 5.45 3.17 -12.61
CA PRO A 175 6.43 2.10 -12.70
C PRO A 175 6.78 1.55 -11.31
N TRP A 176 7.13 0.26 -11.30
CA TRP A 176 7.55 -0.44 -10.08
C TRP A 176 8.95 -0.01 -9.58
#